data_99d4d7ac1185120bcd01e9d796d22d80
#
_entry.id   99d4d7ac1185120bcd01e9d796d22d80
#
_cell.length_a   1.000
_cell.length_b   1.000
_cell.length_c   1.000
_cell.angle_alpha   90.00
_cell.angle_beta   90.00
_cell.angle_gamma   90.00
#
_symmetry.space_group_name_H-M   'P 1'
#
loop_
_entity.id
_entity.type
_entity.pdbx_description
1 polymer ?
#
loop_
_entity_poly.entity_id
_entity_poly.type
_entity_poly.pdbx_seq_one_letter_code
_entity_poly.pdbx_strand_id
1 'polypeptide(L)'
;DVCSSDLEIRKEAEKLIALAVKEKDNFEEVTVTAKVARKDENGKRVKEVVDGKKVTVYDEVEKTIKKDMPSRLHARRQMAKVLYSVTEVPTAAAGKKKNTKKVDVVDKLFTEIAPKYADRNGGYTRIVKIGQRKGDAAMEVLIELV
;
A
#
# COMPACT_ATOMS: atom_id res chain seq x y z
N ASP A 1 -4.42 -32.99 6.43
CA ASP A 1 -3.51 -32.07 7.13
C ASP A 1 -3.21 -30.85 6.28
N VAL A 2 -3.26 -29.69 6.89
CA VAL A 2 -2.88 -28.43 6.24
C VAL A 2 -1.35 -28.38 6.13
N CYS A 3 -0.82 -27.96 4.98
CA CYS A 3 0.62 -27.87 4.79
C CYS A 3 1.25 -26.87 5.79
N SER A 4 2.44 -27.16 6.28
CA SER A 4 3.14 -26.28 7.23
C SER A 4 3.33 -24.86 6.69
N SER A 5 3.58 -24.71 5.38
CA SER A 5 3.74 -23.42 4.72
C SER A 5 2.49 -22.54 4.80
N ASP A 6 1.29 -23.14 4.75
CA ASP A 6 0.03 -22.40 4.85
C ASP A 6 -0.15 -21.76 6.23
N LEU A 7 0.26 -22.49 7.27
CA LEU A 7 0.24 -22.00 8.64
C LEU A 7 1.29 -20.89 8.88
N GLU A 8 2.43 -20.98 8.23
CA GLU A 8 3.46 -19.93 8.30
C GLU A 8 3.00 -18.64 7.63
N ILE A 9 2.44 -18.72 6.42
CA ILE A 9 1.86 -17.57 5.71
C ILE A 9 0.74 -16.94 6.53
N ARG A 10 -0.15 -17.76 7.11
CA ARG A 10 -1.21 -17.27 7.99
C ARG A 10 -0.66 -16.49 9.18
N LYS A 11 0.36 -17.00 9.87
CA LYS A 11 0.98 -16.32 11.01
C LYS A 11 1.55 -14.95 10.62
N GLU A 12 2.25 -14.86 9.49
CA GLU A 12 2.80 -13.60 9.00
C GLU A 12 1.70 -12.61 8.62
N ALA A 13 0.68 -13.04 7.89
CA ALA A 13 -0.46 -12.21 7.52
C ALA A 13 -1.21 -11.68 8.74
N GLU A 14 -1.54 -12.54 9.70
CA GLU A 14 -2.19 -12.18 10.96
C GLU A 14 -1.39 -11.14 11.75
N LYS A 15 -0.09 -11.34 11.84
CA LYS A 15 0.84 -10.42 12.54
C LYS A 15 0.87 -9.04 11.89
N LEU A 16 0.97 -8.99 10.56
CA LEU A 16 1.00 -7.71 9.83
C LEU A 16 -0.32 -6.95 9.96
N ILE A 17 -1.45 -7.65 9.87
CA ILE A 17 -2.78 -7.04 10.01
C ILE A 17 -2.99 -6.55 11.46
N ALA A 18 -2.63 -7.35 12.45
CA ALA A 18 -2.72 -6.94 13.86
C ALA A 18 -1.90 -5.68 14.15
N LEU A 19 -0.69 -5.61 13.60
CA LEU A 19 0.18 -4.44 13.73
C LEU A 19 -0.42 -3.20 13.05
N ALA A 20 -1.01 -3.36 11.87
CA ALA A 20 -1.70 -2.28 11.17
C ALA A 20 -2.93 -1.79 11.93
N VAL A 21 -3.74 -2.68 12.48
CA VAL A 21 -4.92 -2.33 13.29
C VAL A 21 -4.51 -1.56 14.54
N LYS A 22 -3.44 -1.98 15.21
CA LYS A 22 -2.93 -1.31 16.41
C LYS A 22 -2.46 0.12 16.15
N GLU A 23 -1.80 0.35 15.01
CA GLU A 23 -1.10 1.60 14.71
C GLU A 23 -1.81 2.49 13.67
N LYS A 24 -2.98 2.07 13.17
CA LYS A 24 -3.69 2.76 12.08
C LYS A 24 -3.95 4.25 12.32
N ASP A 25 -4.24 4.65 13.54
CA ASP A 25 -4.58 6.03 13.92
C ASP A 25 -3.43 6.76 14.62
N ASN A 26 -2.28 6.13 14.76
CA ASN A 26 -1.13 6.69 15.46
C ASN A 26 -0.28 7.61 14.56
N PHE A 27 -0.89 8.69 14.11
CA PHE A 27 -0.28 9.74 13.31
C PHE A 27 -0.74 11.11 13.78
N GLU A 28 -0.01 12.16 13.41
CA GLU A 28 -0.40 13.54 13.55
C GLU A 28 -0.59 14.19 12.18
N GLU A 29 -1.52 15.14 12.08
CA GLU A 29 -1.69 15.95 10.89
C GLU A 29 -0.79 17.18 10.97
N VAL A 30 0.08 17.34 9.98
CA VAL A 30 1.03 18.44 9.89
C VAL A 30 0.82 19.18 8.59
N THR A 31 0.74 20.52 8.68
CA THR A 31 0.69 21.38 7.49
C THR A 31 2.12 21.67 7.00
N VAL A 32 2.38 21.30 5.77
CA VAL A 32 3.68 21.55 5.11
C VAL A 32 3.49 22.36 3.84
N THR A 33 4.47 23.21 3.55
CA THR A 33 4.51 23.97 2.31
C THR A 33 5.09 23.09 1.21
N ALA A 34 4.32 22.81 0.17
CA ALA A 34 4.73 22.03 -0.98
C ALA A 34 4.83 22.90 -2.23
N LYS A 35 5.88 22.70 -3.02
CA LYS A 35 6.02 23.32 -4.34
C LYS A 35 5.27 22.50 -5.39
N VAL A 36 4.24 23.09 -5.98
CA VAL A 36 3.43 22.45 -7.02
C VAL A 36 3.66 23.19 -8.34
N ALA A 37 3.94 22.43 -9.41
CA ALA A 37 4.11 23.01 -10.73
C ALA A 37 2.81 23.68 -11.18
N ARG A 38 2.89 24.98 -11.55
CA ARG A 38 1.75 25.72 -12.10
C ARG A 38 1.35 25.09 -13.42
N LYS A 39 0.05 24.87 -13.61
CA LYS A 39 -0.53 24.37 -14.84
C LYS A 39 -1.37 25.44 -15.50
N ASP A 40 -1.36 25.47 -16.83
CA ASP A 40 -2.25 26.30 -17.62
C ASP A 40 -3.66 25.69 -17.72
N GLU A 41 -4.58 26.38 -18.42
CA GLU A 41 -5.96 25.93 -18.64
C GLU A 41 -6.05 24.56 -19.36
N ASN A 42 -5.01 24.19 -20.11
CA ASN A 42 -4.89 22.93 -20.83
C ASN A 42 -4.19 21.82 -20.02
N GLY A 43 -3.88 22.07 -18.74
CA GLY A 43 -3.19 21.12 -17.85
C GLY A 43 -1.69 20.96 -18.13
N LYS A 44 -1.09 21.78 -19.00
CA LYS A 44 0.35 21.79 -19.25
C LYS A 44 1.10 22.61 -18.21
N ARG A 45 2.33 22.20 -17.89
CA ARG A 45 3.18 22.94 -16.96
C ARG A 45 3.60 24.28 -17.56
N VAL A 46 3.37 25.36 -16.83
CA VAL A 46 3.84 26.70 -17.19
C VAL A 46 5.35 26.78 -17.04
N LYS A 47 6.02 27.29 -18.06
CA LYS A 47 7.47 27.48 -18.07
C LYS A 47 7.81 28.94 -18.34
N GLU A 48 8.79 29.45 -17.62
CA GLU A 48 9.38 30.77 -17.86
C GLU A 48 10.80 30.62 -18.37
N VAL A 49 11.26 31.63 -19.12
CA VAL A 49 12.63 31.68 -19.61
C VAL A 49 13.45 32.54 -18.63
N VAL A 50 14.42 31.91 -17.98
CA VAL A 50 15.38 32.52 -17.07
C VAL A 50 16.78 32.23 -17.63
N ASP A 51 17.58 33.28 -17.87
CA ASP A 51 18.92 33.16 -18.43
C ASP A 51 19.01 32.29 -19.71
N GLY A 52 18.01 32.39 -20.60
CA GLY A 52 17.91 31.61 -21.82
C GLY A 52 17.48 30.13 -21.64
N LYS A 53 17.21 29.70 -20.42
CA LYS A 53 16.73 28.34 -20.12
C LYS A 53 15.25 28.35 -19.72
N LYS A 54 14.49 27.39 -20.24
CA LYS A 54 13.08 27.16 -19.84
C LYS A 54 13.02 26.50 -18.49
N VAL A 55 12.52 27.22 -17.49
CA VAL A 55 12.35 26.72 -16.11
C VAL A 55 10.87 26.58 -15.79
N THR A 56 10.47 25.49 -15.11
CA THR A 56 9.10 25.28 -14.65
C THR A 56 8.78 26.22 -13.49
N VAL A 57 7.63 26.89 -13.56
CA VAL A 57 7.13 27.75 -12.49
C VAL A 57 6.45 26.89 -11.43
N TYR A 58 6.79 27.11 -10.15
CA TYR A 58 6.20 26.43 -9.01
C TYR A 58 5.44 27.42 -8.13
N ASP A 59 4.26 26.98 -7.67
CA ASP A 59 3.52 27.69 -6.63
C ASP A 59 3.74 26.99 -5.29
N GLU A 60 3.85 27.76 -4.22
CA GLU A 60 3.87 27.23 -2.86
C GLU A 60 2.43 27.06 -2.38
N VAL A 61 2.07 25.82 -2.03
CA VAL A 61 0.75 25.45 -1.55
C VAL A 61 0.89 24.75 -0.21
N GLU A 62 0.08 25.16 0.76
CA GLU A 62 -0.01 24.46 2.02
C GLU A 62 -0.77 23.14 1.84
N LYS A 63 -0.16 22.04 2.28
CA LYS A 63 -0.77 20.72 2.27
C LYS A 63 -0.74 20.14 3.66
N THR A 64 -1.87 19.62 4.09
CA THR A 64 -1.95 18.81 5.31
C THR A 64 -1.55 17.38 4.96
N ILE A 65 -0.53 16.88 5.64
CA ILE A 65 -0.05 15.50 5.51
C ILE A 65 -0.15 14.77 6.84
N LYS A 66 -0.33 13.46 6.76
CA LYS A 66 -0.29 12.58 7.92
C LYS A 66 1.15 12.17 8.18
N LYS A 67 1.68 12.57 9.33
CA LYS A 67 3.02 12.22 9.78
C LYS A 67 2.94 11.09 10.78
N ASP A 68 3.60 9.98 10.50
CA ASP A 68 3.63 8.82 11.39
C ASP A 68 4.28 9.17 12.73
N MET A 69 3.64 8.77 13.82
CA MET A 69 4.27 8.74 15.13
C MET A 69 5.37 7.65 15.18
N PRO A 70 6.33 7.70 16.10
CA PRO A 70 7.47 6.77 16.11
C PRO A 70 7.08 5.27 16.04
N SER A 71 6.06 4.86 16.78
CA SER A 71 5.63 3.45 16.77
C SER A 71 4.95 3.05 15.45
N ARG A 72 4.18 3.94 14.82
CA ARG A 72 3.60 3.71 13.50
C ARG A 72 4.67 3.64 12.42
N LEU A 73 5.68 4.49 12.49
CA LEU A 73 6.84 4.45 11.59
C LEU A 73 7.62 3.13 11.73
N HIS A 74 7.82 2.68 12.98
CA HIS A 74 8.43 1.38 13.25
C HIS A 74 7.62 0.23 12.64
N ALA A 75 6.30 0.25 12.84
CA ALA A 75 5.39 -0.73 12.23
C ALA A 75 5.48 -0.75 10.71
N ARG A 76 5.47 0.43 10.07
CA ARG A 76 5.64 0.58 8.62
C ARG A 76 6.94 -0.06 8.12
N ARG A 77 8.03 0.16 8.84
CA ARG A 77 9.33 -0.45 8.50
C ARG A 77 9.34 -1.96 8.67
N GLN A 78 8.68 -2.49 9.69
CA GLN A 78 8.53 -3.95 9.88
C GLN A 78 7.71 -4.58 8.75
N MET A 79 6.62 -3.96 8.34
CA MET A 79 5.81 -4.43 7.20
C MET A 79 6.61 -4.42 5.90
N ALA A 80 7.39 -3.36 5.66
CA ALA A 80 8.20 -3.22 4.45
C ALA A 80 9.30 -4.28 4.32
N LYS A 81 9.75 -4.89 5.42
CA LYS A 81 10.71 -6.02 5.39
C LYS A 81 10.10 -7.31 4.84
N VAL A 82 8.80 -7.49 4.99
CA VAL A 82 8.10 -8.73 4.62
C VAL A 82 7.38 -8.58 3.27
N LEU A 83 6.76 -7.42 3.03
CA LEU A 83 5.95 -7.18 1.85
C LEU A 83 6.80 -6.82 0.62
N TYR A 84 6.52 -7.49 -0.50
CA TYR A 84 7.11 -7.14 -1.79
C TYR A 84 6.41 -5.95 -2.42
N SER A 85 7.13 -5.24 -3.28
CA SER A 85 6.54 -4.19 -4.11
C SER A 85 5.60 -4.80 -5.16
N VAL A 86 4.43 -4.21 -5.31
CA VAL A 86 3.40 -4.63 -6.26
C VAL A 86 3.19 -3.54 -7.29
N THR A 87 3.03 -3.95 -8.54
CA THR A 87 2.74 -3.05 -9.65
C THR A 87 1.41 -3.46 -10.28
N GLU A 88 0.49 -2.51 -10.37
CA GLU A 88 -0.81 -2.69 -10.99
C GLU A 88 -0.73 -2.36 -12.48
N VAL A 89 -0.96 -3.36 -13.33
CA VAL A 89 -0.93 -3.22 -14.78
C VAL A 89 -2.36 -3.25 -15.33
N PRO A 90 -2.79 -2.25 -16.13
CA PRO A 90 -4.12 -2.26 -16.73
C PRO A 90 -4.35 -3.45 -17.63
N THR A 91 -5.56 -3.99 -17.66
CA THR A 91 -5.95 -5.11 -18.53
C THR A 91 -6.00 -4.72 -20.01
N ALA A 92 -6.34 -3.45 -20.30
CA ALA A 92 -6.38 -2.94 -21.68
C ALA A 92 -5.00 -2.93 -22.34
N ALA A 93 -4.91 -3.40 -23.59
CA ALA A 93 -3.65 -3.47 -24.33
C ALA A 93 -3.02 -2.10 -24.59
N ALA A 94 -3.85 -1.09 -24.88
CA ALA A 94 -3.41 0.28 -25.14
C ALA A 94 -3.06 1.03 -23.84
N GLY A 95 -1.90 1.65 -23.81
CA GLY A 95 -1.48 2.49 -22.70
C GLY A 95 -1.00 1.76 -21.44
N LYS A 96 -0.75 0.44 -21.48
CA LYS A 96 -0.25 -0.33 -20.34
C LYS A 96 0.96 0.32 -19.67
N LYS A 97 1.99 0.65 -20.44
CA LYS A 97 3.23 1.25 -19.92
C LYS A 97 2.98 2.59 -19.22
N LYS A 98 2.12 3.43 -19.78
CA LYS A 98 1.78 4.77 -19.23
C LYS A 98 0.92 4.67 -17.96
N ASN A 99 0.01 3.69 -17.93
CA ASN A 99 -0.99 3.55 -16.87
C ASN A 99 -0.60 2.52 -15.79
N THR A 100 0.59 1.95 -15.89
CA THR A 100 1.15 1.08 -14.84
C THR A 100 1.45 1.90 -13.59
N LYS A 101 0.90 1.49 -12.47
CA LYS A 101 1.06 2.16 -11.17
C LYS A 101 1.74 1.25 -10.16
N LYS A 102 2.66 1.81 -9.39
CA LYS A 102 3.23 1.13 -8.23
C LYS A 102 2.25 1.25 -7.06
N VAL A 103 1.89 0.12 -6.46
CA VAL A 103 0.99 0.05 -5.31
C VAL A 103 1.82 0.04 -4.03
N ASP A 104 1.50 0.95 -3.11
CA ASP A 104 2.04 0.93 -1.75
C ASP A 104 1.18 -0.01 -0.89
N VAL A 105 1.64 -1.25 -0.73
CA VAL A 105 0.94 -2.29 0.02
C VAL A 105 0.89 -1.97 1.52
N VAL A 106 1.92 -1.32 2.05
CA VAL A 106 1.96 -0.90 3.46
C VAL A 106 0.90 0.15 3.73
N ASP A 107 0.79 1.14 2.84
CA ASP A 107 -0.25 2.16 2.96
C ASP A 107 -1.66 1.56 2.83
N LYS A 108 -1.84 0.61 1.93
CA LYS A 108 -3.09 -0.15 1.78
C LYS A 108 -3.47 -0.89 3.07
N LEU A 109 -2.52 -1.49 3.77
CA LEU A 109 -2.77 -2.10 5.08
C LEU A 109 -3.32 -1.10 6.09
N PHE A 110 -2.75 0.09 6.18
CA PHE A 110 -3.19 1.11 7.14
C PHE A 110 -4.51 1.77 6.75
N THR A 111 -4.76 2.02 5.47
CA THR A 111 -5.89 2.82 4.99
C THR A 111 -7.13 2.01 4.63
N GLU A 112 -6.97 0.80 4.12
CA GLU A 112 -8.07 -0.04 3.65
C GLU A 112 -8.34 -1.24 4.54
N ILE A 113 -7.29 -2.00 4.91
CA ILE A 113 -7.43 -3.27 5.63
C ILE A 113 -7.62 -3.04 7.12
N ALA A 114 -6.77 -2.24 7.75
CA ALA A 114 -6.86 -2.00 9.19
C ALA A 114 -8.21 -1.42 9.66
N PRO A 115 -8.82 -0.44 8.97
CA PRO A 115 -10.14 0.05 9.35
C PRO A 115 -11.24 -1.00 9.28
N LYS A 116 -11.15 -1.94 8.33
CA LYS A 116 -12.11 -3.05 8.19
C LYS A 116 -12.12 -3.98 9.41
N TYR A 117 -10.98 -4.11 10.08
CA TYR A 117 -10.80 -4.99 11.24
C TYR A 117 -10.62 -4.24 12.57
N ALA A 118 -11.02 -2.99 12.66
CA ALA A 118 -10.86 -2.15 13.84
C ALA A 118 -11.43 -2.77 15.12
N ASP A 119 -12.57 -3.46 15.00
CA ASP A 119 -13.29 -4.07 16.12
C ASP A 119 -12.93 -5.55 16.35
N ARG A 120 -11.92 -6.06 15.64
CA ARG A 120 -11.55 -7.47 15.69
C ARG A 120 -10.16 -7.67 16.31
N ASN A 121 -10.06 -8.55 17.28
CA ASN A 121 -8.81 -8.86 17.99
C ASN A 121 -8.18 -10.17 17.53
N GLY A 122 -7.86 -10.29 16.25
CA GLY A 122 -7.30 -11.50 15.65
C GLY A 122 -8.29 -12.27 14.80
N GLY A 123 -7.86 -13.39 14.23
CA GLY A 123 -8.69 -14.18 13.32
C GLY A 123 -9.04 -13.45 12.05
N TYR A 124 -8.08 -12.71 11.47
CA TYR A 124 -8.27 -11.91 10.25
C TYR A 124 -8.26 -12.76 8.99
N THR A 125 -7.76 -13.97 9.07
CA THR A 125 -7.62 -14.88 7.93
C THR A 125 -8.38 -16.19 8.17
N ARG A 126 -8.82 -16.79 7.06
CA ARG A 126 -9.47 -18.09 7.04
C ARG A 126 -8.80 -18.98 6.00
N ILE A 127 -8.57 -20.24 6.35
CA ILE A 127 -8.04 -21.26 5.45
C ILE A 127 -9.20 -22.16 4.99
N VAL A 128 -9.38 -22.24 3.67
CA VAL A 128 -10.38 -23.11 3.02
C VAL A 128 -9.64 -24.21 2.28
N LYS A 129 -9.94 -25.47 2.59
CA LYS A 129 -9.35 -26.62 1.88
C LYS A 129 -10.02 -26.78 0.51
N ILE A 130 -9.22 -26.79 -0.54
CA ILE A 130 -9.69 -26.99 -1.92
C ILE A 130 -9.72 -28.47 -2.27
N GLY A 131 -8.68 -29.21 -1.93
CA GLY A 131 -8.53 -30.61 -2.25
C GLY A 131 -7.09 -31.03 -2.52
N GLN A 132 -6.90 -32.22 -3.04
CA GLN A 132 -5.59 -32.75 -3.38
C GLN A 132 -5.14 -32.28 -4.77
N ARG A 133 -3.88 -31.83 -4.85
CA ARG A 133 -3.24 -31.48 -6.12
C ARG A 133 -3.00 -32.73 -6.96
N LYS A 134 -3.27 -32.66 -8.28
CA LYS A 134 -3.22 -33.81 -9.17
C LYS A 134 -1.85 -34.47 -9.33
N GLY A 135 -0.77 -33.69 -9.19
CA GLY A 135 0.58 -34.21 -9.45
C GLY A 135 1.17 -35.04 -8.30
N ASP A 136 1.02 -34.57 -7.08
CA ASP A 136 1.68 -35.11 -5.89
C ASP A 136 0.74 -35.36 -4.70
N ALA A 137 -0.57 -35.24 -4.92
CA ALA A 137 -1.61 -35.38 -3.89
C ALA A 137 -1.44 -34.46 -2.66
N ALA A 138 -0.63 -33.40 -2.75
CA ALA A 138 -0.51 -32.41 -1.70
C ALA A 138 -1.82 -31.64 -1.53
N MET A 139 -2.18 -31.31 -0.29
CA MET A 139 -3.39 -30.56 0.00
C MET A 139 -3.25 -29.10 -0.45
N GLU A 140 -4.13 -28.67 -1.34
CA GLU A 140 -4.27 -27.28 -1.75
C GLU A 140 -5.28 -26.56 -0.86
N VAL A 141 -4.93 -25.35 -0.45
CA VAL A 141 -5.79 -24.51 0.37
C VAL A 141 -5.82 -23.08 -0.18
N LEU A 142 -6.90 -22.39 0.14
CA LEU A 142 -7.06 -20.95 -0.10
C LEU A 142 -6.99 -20.22 1.24
N ILE A 143 -6.10 -19.25 1.36
CA ILE A 143 -6.04 -18.34 2.50
C ILE A 143 -6.74 -17.06 2.09
N GLU A 144 -7.76 -16.66 2.80
CA GLU A 144 -8.53 -15.45 2.52
C GLU A 144 -8.68 -14.57 3.76
N LEU A 145 -8.94 -13.29 3.53
CA LEU A 145 -9.32 -12.34 4.58
C LEU A 145 -10.81 -12.53 4.89
N VAL A 146 -11.13 -12.51 6.17
CA VAL A 146 -12.52 -12.70 6.67
C VAL A 146 -13.37 -11.45 6.45
#